data_46ffbad13e9d072bcbe0e25bdc239f37
#
_entry.id   46ffbad13e9d072bcbe0e25bdc239f37
#
_cell.length_a   1.000
_cell.length_b   1.000
_cell.length_c   1.000
_cell.angle_alpha   90.00
_cell.angle_beta   90.00
_cell.angle_gamma   90.00
#
_symmetry.space_group_name_H-M   'P 1'
#
loop_
_entity.id
_entity.type
_entity.pdbx_description
1 polymer ?
#
loop_
_entity_poly.entity_id
_entity_poly.type
_entity_poly.pdbx_seq_one_letter_code
_entity_poly.pdbx_strand_id
1 'polypeptide(L)'
;AALFAGDLLRMYTRYAERNRWQTEIVSASESDLGGYKEVIVRLIGLGAYSKLKFESGGHRVQRVPATESQGRIHTSACTVAVMPEADELEKIQLNPADLRIDTFRASGAGGQHINKTDSAVRITHLPTGLVVECQDGRSQHTNKEKALKVLAARLNDIQKREAHAKEAAERKSLIGSGDRSERIRTYNYPQGRVTDHRINLTLHKLDFVMDGD
;
A
#
# COMPACT_ATOMS: atom_id res chain seq x y z
N ALA A 1 -7.14 20.90 4.45
CA ALA A 1 -6.98 19.43 4.63
C ALA A 1 -5.54 19.04 4.91
N ALA A 2 -4.58 19.54 4.13
CA ALA A 2 -3.16 19.16 4.28
C ALA A 2 -2.58 19.49 5.67
N LEU A 3 -2.91 20.65 6.22
CA LEU A 3 -2.53 21.02 7.59
C LEU A 3 -3.13 20.08 8.63
N PHE A 4 -4.37 19.71 8.44
CA PHE A 4 -5.04 18.78 9.34
C PHE A 4 -4.48 17.36 9.26
N ALA A 5 -4.03 16.93 8.08
CA ALA A 5 -3.31 15.66 7.95
C ALA A 5 -2.04 15.65 8.83
N GLY A 6 -1.32 16.76 8.89
CA GLY A 6 -0.19 16.93 9.80
C GLY A 6 -0.58 16.87 11.28
N ASP A 7 -1.71 17.47 11.64
CA ASP A 7 -2.22 17.42 13.01
C ASP A 7 -2.67 16.02 13.40
N LEU A 8 -3.33 15.28 12.50
CA LEU A 8 -3.68 13.87 12.71
C LEU A 8 -2.43 13.00 12.87
N LEU A 9 -1.41 13.21 12.05
CA LEU A 9 -0.14 12.52 12.18
C LEU A 9 0.46 12.73 13.57
N ARG A 10 0.49 13.97 14.04
CA ARG A 10 0.96 14.31 15.38
C ARG A 10 0.14 13.62 16.46
N MET A 11 -1.19 13.65 16.34
CA MET A 11 -2.11 13.00 17.28
C MET A 11 -1.81 11.50 17.41
N TYR A 12 -1.71 10.80 16.28
CA TYR A 12 -1.42 9.37 16.30
C TYR A 12 -0.01 9.05 16.77
N THR A 13 0.97 9.89 16.44
CA THR A 13 2.34 9.74 16.93
C THR A 13 2.41 9.90 18.44
N ARG A 14 1.71 10.89 18.98
CA ARG A 14 1.61 11.10 20.44
C ARG A 14 0.90 9.95 21.15
N TYR A 15 -0.16 9.46 20.56
CA TYR A 15 -0.86 8.27 21.08
C TYR A 15 0.06 7.05 21.09
N ALA A 16 0.82 6.84 20.02
CA ALA A 16 1.80 5.76 19.94
C ALA A 16 2.88 5.87 21.02
N GLU A 17 3.41 7.08 21.25
CA GLU A 17 4.40 7.32 22.33
C GLU A 17 3.83 6.96 23.70
N ARG A 18 2.58 7.35 24.00
CA ARG A 18 1.92 7.02 25.26
C ARG A 18 1.72 5.53 25.46
N ASN A 19 1.53 4.79 24.39
CA ASN A 19 1.39 3.33 24.40
C ASN A 19 2.74 2.60 24.27
N ARG A 20 3.86 3.33 24.19
CA ARG A 20 5.22 2.81 24.02
C ARG A 20 5.39 2.02 22.73
N TRP A 21 4.71 2.45 21.68
CA TRP A 21 4.90 1.94 20.32
C TRP A 21 5.95 2.75 19.58
N GLN A 22 6.64 2.11 18.66
CA GLN A 22 7.55 2.78 17.76
C GLN A 22 6.80 3.36 16.56
N THR A 23 7.24 4.51 16.07
CA THR A 23 6.69 5.16 14.88
C THR A 23 7.77 5.31 13.83
N GLU A 24 7.40 5.04 12.58
CA GLU A 24 8.31 5.19 11.43
C GLU A 24 7.52 5.76 10.25
N ILE A 25 8.01 6.85 9.67
CA ILE A 25 7.41 7.41 8.46
C ILE A 25 7.92 6.60 7.26
N VAL A 26 7.01 5.88 6.61
CA VAL A 26 7.31 5.07 5.43
C VAL A 26 7.43 5.94 4.18
N SER A 27 6.48 6.85 3.99
CA SER A 27 6.50 7.82 2.91
C SER A 27 5.70 9.05 3.28
N ALA A 28 6.06 10.18 2.69
CA ALA A 28 5.35 11.43 2.90
C ALA A 28 5.39 12.27 1.63
N SER A 29 4.24 12.84 1.28
CA SER A 29 4.12 13.85 0.23
C SER A 29 3.67 15.15 0.88
N GLU A 30 4.59 16.10 0.99
CA GLU A 30 4.34 17.38 1.62
C GLU A 30 3.53 18.33 0.73
N SER A 31 2.76 19.21 1.36
CA SER A 31 2.06 20.29 0.68
C SER A 31 2.88 21.58 0.71
N ASP A 32 2.77 22.38 -0.36
CA ASP A 32 3.50 23.66 -0.48
C ASP A 32 3.15 24.67 0.64
N LEU A 33 1.93 24.59 1.18
CA LEU A 33 1.44 25.46 2.25
C LEU A 33 1.58 24.87 3.64
N GLY A 34 2.34 23.80 3.78
CA GLY A 34 2.49 23.05 5.02
C GLY A 34 1.55 21.85 5.10
N GLY A 35 1.87 20.92 6.00
CA GLY A 35 1.13 19.67 6.13
C GLY A 35 1.45 18.67 5.03
N TYR A 36 0.55 17.71 4.84
CA TYR A 36 0.78 16.58 3.94
C TYR A 36 -0.40 16.39 2.97
N LYS A 37 -0.08 16.12 1.71
CA LYS A 37 -1.06 15.57 0.76
C LYS A 37 -1.36 14.11 1.07
N GLU A 38 -0.32 13.37 1.43
CA GLU A 38 -0.40 11.99 1.87
C GLU A 38 0.78 11.70 2.80
N VAL A 39 0.55 10.93 3.84
CA VAL A 39 1.62 10.41 4.70
C VAL A 39 1.28 8.99 5.13
N ILE A 40 2.27 8.10 5.03
CA ILE A 40 2.16 6.71 5.44
C ILE A 40 3.11 6.50 6.62
N VAL A 41 2.54 6.05 7.73
CA VAL A 41 3.26 5.81 8.99
C VAL A 41 3.09 4.37 9.41
N ARG A 42 4.17 3.74 9.82
CA ARG A 42 4.17 2.43 10.46
C ARG A 42 4.20 2.61 11.97
N LEU A 43 3.23 2.02 12.66
CA LEU A 43 3.19 1.96 14.11
C LEU A 43 3.50 0.54 14.54
N ILE A 44 4.56 0.38 15.33
CA ILE A 44 5.08 -0.93 15.72
C ILE A 44 4.87 -1.08 17.22
N GLY A 45 3.98 -2.00 17.59
CA GLY A 45 3.71 -2.29 18.99
C GLY A 45 2.62 -3.32 19.18
N LEU A 46 2.62 -3.93 20.36
CA LEU A 46 1.64 -4.95 20.72
C LEU A 46 0.24 -4.33 20.81
N GLY A 47 -0.70 -4.89 20.04
CA GLY A 47 -2.09 -4.46 20.05
C GLY A 47 -2.35 -3.14 19.31
N ALA A 48 -1.38 -2.61 18.57
CA ALA A 48 -1.55 -1.36 17.83
C ALA A 48 -2.72 -1.40 16.85
N TYR A 49 -2.80 -2.42 16.02
CA TYR A 49 -3.90 -2.58 15.07
C TYR A 49 -5.26 -2.73 15.77
N SER A 50 -5.36 -3.54 16.80
CA SER A 50 -6.62 -3.74 17.53
C SER A 50 -7.16 -2.46 18.18
N LYS A 51 -6.30 -1.55 18.60
CA LYS A 51 -6.70 -0.24 19.14
C LYS A 51 -7.05 0.78 18.06
N LEU A 52 -6.33 0.79 16.95
CA LEU A 52 -6.44 1.81 15.91
C LEU A 52 -7.32 1.44 14.73
N LYS A 53 -7.70 0.18 14.57
CA LYS A 53 -8.52 -0.28 13.44
C LYS A 53 -9.82 0.48 13.25
N PHE A 54 -10.38 1.07 14.29
CA PHE A 54 -11.61 1.85 14.26
C PHE A 54 -11.41 3.30 13.78
N GLU A 55 -10.16 3.73 13.57
CA GLU A 55 -9.84 5.08 13.11
C GLU A 55 -9.95 5.26 11.60
N SER A 56 -10.15 4.18 10.85
CA SER A 56 -10.34 4.26 9.40
C SER A 56 -11.63 4.95 9.02
N GLY A 57 -11.54 5.90 8.10
CA GLY A 57 -12.68 6.65 7.60
C GLY A 57 -12.40 8.12 7.41
N GLY A 58 -13.46 8.92 7.28
CA GLY A 58 -13.37 10.37 7.12
C GLY A 58 -13.30 11.09 8.45
N HIS A 59 -12.30 11.93 8.63
CA HIS A 59 -12.13 12.83 9.79
C HIS A 59 -12.35 14.26 9.34
N ARG A 60 -13.35 14.91 9.89
CA ARG A 60 -13.73 16.29 9.55
C ARG A 60 -13.20 17.26 10.58
N VAL A 61 -12.64 18.36 10.13
CA VAL A 61 -12.18 19.45 10.99
C VAL A 61 -12.95 20.74 10.70
N GLN A 62 -13.28 21.45 11.76
CA GLN A 62 -13.87 22.80 11.73
C GLN A 62 -12.94 23.71 12.52
N ARG A 63 -12.24 24.61 11.84
CA ARG A 63 -11.30 25.56 12.47
C ARG A 63 -11.00 26.72 11.53
N VAL A 64 -10.36 27.78 12.12
CA VAL A 64 -9.70 28.81 11.34
C VAL A 64 -8.29 28.31 11.05
N PRO A 65 -7.96 27.94 9.79
CA PRO A 65 -6.64 27.42 9.46
C PRO A 65 -5.59 28.52 9.53
N ALA A 66 -4.33 28.16 9.72
CA ALA A 66 -3.21 29.10 9.78
C ALA A 66 -3.04 29.93 8.49
N THR A 67 -3.53 29.42 7.37
CA THR A 67 -3.49 30.09 6.05
C THR A 67 -4.67 31.07 5.83
N GLU A 68 -5.63 31.12 6.73
CA GLU A 68 -6.80 32.02 6.62
C GLU A 68 -6.47 33.41 7.16
N SER A 69 -6.61 34.44 6.32
CA SER A 69 -6.27 35.82 6.67
C SER A 69 -7.43 36.60 7.30
N GLN A 70 -8.68 36.17 7.11
CA GLN A 70 -9.89 36.89 7.54
C GLN A 70 -10.59 36.27 8.76
N GLY A 71 -9.98 35.28 9.40
CA GLY A 71 -10.53 34.65 10.60
C GLY A 71 -11.74 33.76 10.36
N ARG A 72 -12.01 33.35 9.14
CA ARG A 72 -13.18 32.50 8.80
C ARG A 72 -12.95 31.04 9.17
N ILE A 73 -14.02 30.42 9.70
CA ILE A 73 -14.00 28.98 10.00
C ILE A 73 -14.14 28.19 8.70
N HIS A 74 -13.18 27.29 8.45
CA HIS A 74 -13.22 26.38 7.31
C HIS A 74 -13.56 24.96 7.78
N THR A 75 -14.31 24.25 6.95
CA THR A 75 -14.57 22.82 7.12
C THR A 75 -13.79 22.05 6.08
N SER A 76 -12.95 21.15 6.53
CA SER A 76 -12.21 20.24 5.63
C SER A 76 -12.21 18.84 6.21
N ALA A 77 -11.76 17.87 5.41
CA ALA A 77 -11.71 16.48 5.80
C ALA A 77 -10.42 15.81 5.34
N CYS A 78 -9.95 14.88 6.14
CA CYS A 78 -8.89 13.95 5.80
C CYS A 78 -9.41 12.53 5.91
N THR A 79 -8.89 11.64 5.08
CA THR A 79 -9.19 10.22 5.18
C THR A 79 -8.06 9.49 5.87
N VAL A 80 -8.41 8.54 6.74
CA VAL A 80 -7.47 7.68 7.44
C VAL A 80 -7.76 6.24 7.06
N ALA A 81 -6.72 5.49 6.73
CA ALA A 81 -6.82 4.06 6.51
C ALA A 81 -5.83 3.36 7.45
N VAL A 82 -6.35 2.47 8.28
CA VAL A 82 -5.55 1.65 9.19
C VAL A 82 -5.62 0.21 8.70
N MET A 83 -4.45 -0.32 8.36
CA MET A 83 -4.34 -1.68 7.85
C MET A 83 -3.22 -2.41 8.62
N PRO A 84 -3.37 -3.72 8.87
CA PRO A 84 -2.27 -4.50 9.38
C PRO A 84 -1.17 -4.54 8.31
N GLU A 85 0.10 -4.55 8.75
CA GLU A 85 1.21 -4.72 7.82
C GLU A 85 1.16 -6.12 7.23
N ALA A 86 1.21 -6.21 5.90
CA ALA A 86 1.25 -7.49 5.22
C ALA A 86 2.64 -8.14 5.39
N ASP A 87 2.65 -9.47 5.55
CA ASP A 87 3.90 -10.22 5.55
C ASP A 87 4.61 -10.07 4.20
N GLU A 88 5.95 -10.20 4.22
CA GLU A 88 6.72 -10.23 2.98
C GLU A 88 6.25 -11.37 2.10
N LEU A 89 6.10 -11.08 0.79
CA LEU A 89 5.76 -12.09 -0.17
C LEU A 89 6.93 -13.08 -0.32
N GLU A 90 6.65 -14.35 -0.13
CA GLU A 90 7.62 -15.40 -0.38
C GLU A 90 7.98 -15.45 -1.86
N LYS A 91 9.26 -15.70 -2.15
CA LYS A 91 9.70 -15.96 -3.52
C LYS A 91 9.03 -17.21 -4.03
N ILE A 92 8.46 -17.14 -5.23
CA ILE A 92 7.86 -18.30 -5.87
C ILE A 92 8.96 -19.31 -6.20
N GLN A 93 8.77 -20.54 -5.70
CA GLN A 93 9.58 -21.68 -6.09
C GLN A 93 8.86 -22.44 -7.21
N LEU A 94 9.57 -22.72 -8.29
CA LEU A 94 9.01 -23.46 -9.41
C LEU A 94 8.93 -24.94 -9.06
N ASN A 95 7.72 -25.50 -9.07
CA ASN A 95 7.50 -26.92 -8.92
C ASN A 95 7.63 -27.58 -10.30
N PRO A 96 8.57 -28.52 -10.52
CA PRO A 96 8.71 -29.19 -11.80
C PRO A 96 7.44 -29.85 -12.33
N ALA A 97 6.56 -30.31 -11.44
CA ALA A 97 5.26 -30.90 -11.82
C ALA A 97 4.31 -29.91 -12.51
N ASP A 98 4.47 -28.61 -12.26
CA ASP A 98 3.66 -27.53 -12.85
C ASP A 98 4.23 -27.02 -14.18
N LEU A 99 5.36 -27.58 -14.63
CA LEU A 99 6.07 -27.11 -15.80
C LEU A 99 5.99 -28.13 -16.93
N ARG A 100 5.67 -27.64 -18.13
CA ARG A 100 5.83 -28.38 -19.37
C ARG A 100 7.00 -27.78 -20.12
N ILE A 101 8.01 -28.59 -20.41
CA ILE A 101 9.23 -28.16 -21.09
C ILE A 101 9.27 -28.82 -22.47
N ASP A 102 9.23 -28.00 -23.51
CA ASP A 102 9.34 -28.41 -24.89
C ASP A 102 10.64 -27.87 -25.50
N THR A 103 11.28 -28.66 -26.32
CA THR A 103 12.44 -28.25 -27.08
C THR A 103 12.09 -28.16 -28.55
N PHE A 104 12.66 -27.19 -29.24
CA PHE A 104 12.41 -26.95 -30.66
C PHE A 104 13.62 -26.31 -31.34
N ARG A 105 13.59 -26.24 -32.66
CA ARG A 105 14.64 -25.55 -33.41
C ARG A 105 14.48 -24.05 -33.32
N ALA A 106 15.58 -23.37 -33.00
CA ALA A 106 15.58 -21.91 -33.04
C ALA A 106 15.34 -21.42 -34.47
N SER A 107 14.55 -20.36 -34.62
CA SER A 107 14.30 -19.68 -35.87
C SER A 107 15.13 -18.39 -35.94
N GLY A 108 15.67 -18.04 -37.12
CA GLY A 108 16.40 -16.79 -37.33
C GLY A 108 17.69 -17.00 -38.14
N ALA A 109 18.35 -15.88 -38.46
CA ALA A 109 19.63 -15.89 -39.13
C ALA A 109 20.72 -16.43 -38.20
N GLY A 110 21.25 -17.58 -38.51
CA GLY A 110 22.26 -18.24 -37.66
C GLY A 110 23.02 -19.28 -38.42
N GLY A 111 24.10 -19.74 -37.83
CA GLY A 111 24.95 -20.76 -38.40
C GLY A 111 24.29 -22.16 -38.42
N GLN A 112 25.00 -23.11 -39.00
CA GLN A 112 24.57 -24.49 -39.19
C GLN A 112 24.08 -25.19 -37.88
N HIS A 113 24.61 -24.77 -36.75
CA HIS A 113 24.26 -25.32 -35.43
C HIS A 113 22.81 -24.98 -35.02
N ILE A 114 22.37 -23.75 -35.27
CA ILE A 114 21.00 -23.30 -34.98
C ILE A 114 19.96 -24.06 -35.82
N ASN A 115 20.29 -24.38 -37.05
CA ASN A 115 19.42 -25.09 -38.00
C ASN A 115 19.36 -26.61 -37.79
N LYS A 116 20.36 -27.19 -37.10
CA LYS A 116 20.49 -28.64 -36.96
C LYS A 116 20.14 -29.20 -35.59
N THR A 117 20.16 -28.37 -34.54
CA THR A 117 19.93 -28.82 -33.15
C THR A 117 18.70 -28.13 -32.53
N ASP A 118 17.91 -28.90 -31.83
CA ASP A 118 16.77 -28.40 -31.05
C ASP A 118 17.29 -27.77 -29.75
N SER A 119 17.93 -26.61 -29.85
CA SER A 119 18.49 -25.88 -28.70
C SER A 119 17.53 -24.92 -28.02
N ALA A 120 16.49 -24.47 -28.72
CA ALA A 120 15.48 -23.60 -28.15
C ALA A 120 14.56 -24.33 -27.17
N VAL A 121 14.19 -23.66 -26.11
CA VAL A 121 13.38 -24.21 -25.03
C VAL A 121 12.15 -23.35 -24.82
N ARG A 122 10.99 -24.00 -24.71
CA ARG A 122 9.72 -23.41 -24.32
C ARG A 122 9.27 -24.01 -23.01
N ILE A 123 9.03 -23.18 -22.02
CA ILE A 123 8.50 -23.61 -20.73
C ILE A 123 7.12 -23.04 -20.54
N THR A 124 6.14 -23.91 -20.29
CA THR A 124 4.76 -23.54 -19.99
C THR A 124 4.50 -23.80 -18.51
N HIS A 125 4.06 -22.78 -17.79
CA HIS A 125 3.59 -22.93 -16.42
C HIS A 125 2.11 -23.29 -16.46
N LEU A 126 1.81 -24.55 -16.20
CA LEU A 126 0.46 -25.11 -16.39
C LEU A 126 -0.63 -24.40 -15.58
N PRO A 127 -0.43 -24.06 -14.27
CA PRO A 127 -1.46 -23.41 -13.48
C PRO A 127 -1.85 -22.02 -14.00
N THR A 128 -0.93 -21.25 -14.55
CA THR A 128 -1.18 -19.87 -15.03
C THR A 128 -1.33 -19.78 -16.55
N GLY A 129 -0.86 -20.80 -17.27
CA GLY A 129 -0.78 -20.76 -18.74
C GLY A 129 0.34 -19.87 -19.28
N LEU A 130 1.20 -19.33 -18.42
CA LEU A 130 2.31 -18.47 -18.82
C LEU A 130 3.37 -19.28 -19.59
N VAL A 131 3.80 -18.74 -20.73
CA VAL A 131 4.79 -19.38 -21.62
C VAL A 131 6.02 -18.50 -21.72
N VAL A 132 7.19 -19.11 -21.59
CA VAL A 132 8.49 -18.47 -21.77
C VAL A 132 9.32 -19.27 -22.75
N GLU A 133 9.91 -18.60 -23.73
CA GLU A 133 10.81 -19.20 -24.71
C GLU A 133 12.20 -18.60 -24.59
N CYS A 134 13.21 -19.42 -24.81
CA CYS A 134 14.59 -18.96 -24.89
C CYS A 134 15.32 -19.72 -26.02
N GLN A 135 15.90 -18.97 -26.96
CA GLN A 135 16.68 -19.48 -28.09
C GLN A 135 18.02 -18.74 -28.27
N ASP A 136 18.42 -17.95 -27.29
CA ASP A 136 19.57 -17.04 -27.38
C ASP A 136 20.90 -17.80 -27.38
N GLY A 137 20.94 -18.92 -26.65
CA GLY A 137 22.15 -19.74 -26.52
C GLY A 137 22.16 -20.94 -27.46
N ARG A 138 23.34 -21.51 -27.63
CA ARG A 138 23.52 -22.74 -28.42
C ARG A 138 23.24 -24.00 -27.62
N SER A 139 23.30 -23.90 -26.29
CA SER A 139 23.07 -25.02 -25.36
C SER A 139 21.62 -25.04 -24.91
N GLN A 140 20.97 -26.18 -25.07
CA GLN A 140 19.63 -26.43 -24.55
C GLN A 140 19.58 -26.25 -23.04
N HIS A 141 20.58 -26.72 -22.32
CA HIS A 141 20.65 -26.57 -20.86
C HIS A 141 20.71 -25.11 -20.42
N THR A 142 21.56 -24.30 -21.08
CA THR A 142 21.66 -22.86 -20.80
C THR A 142 20.34 -22.14 -21.10
N ASN A 143 19.67 -22.47 -22.20
CA ASN A 143 18.39 -21.88 -22.57
C ASN A 143 17.28 -22.25 -21.56
N LYS A 144 17.29 -23.49 -21.08
CA LYS A 144 16.38 -23.96 -20.04
C LYS A 144 16.58 -23.16 -18.74
N GLU A 145 17.79 -22.96 -18.28
CA GLU A 145 18.09 -22.18 -17.08
C GLU A 145 17.64 -20.74 -17.22
N LYS A 146 17.92 -20.09 -18.36
CA LYS A 146 17.48 -18.73 -18.63
C LYS A 146 15.96 -18.63 -18.64
N ALA A 147 15.27 -19.56 -19.30
CA ALA A 147 13.81 -19.59 -19.36
C ALA A 147 13.19 -19.76 -17.98
N LEU A 148 13.76 -20.63 -17.13
CA LEU A 148 13.30 -20.82 -15.75
C LEU A 148 13.44 -19.53 -14.93
N LYS A 149 14.57 -18.81 -15.06
CA LYS A 149 14.77 -17.52 -14.37
C LYS A 149 13.76 -16.47 -14.80
N VAL A 150 13.51 -16.36 -16.10
CA VAL A 150 12.53 -15.42 -16.64
C VAL A 150 11.13 -15.78 -16.18
N LEU A 151 10.77 -17.05 -16.17
CA LEU A 151 9.48 -17.53 -15.69
C LEU A 151 9.28 -17.19 -14.21
N ALA A 152 10.28 -17.48 -13.37
CA ALA A 152 10.24 -17.15 -11.95
C ALA A 152 10.06 -15.63 -11.71
N ALA A 153 10.79 -14.81 -12.46
CA ALA A 153 10.66 -13.35 -12.36
C ALA A 153 9.27 -12.87 -12.74
N ARG A 154 8.70 -13.39 -13.83
CA ARG A 154 7.33 -13.02 -14.26
C ARG A 154 6.26 -13.46 -13.27
N LEU A 155 6.38 -14.66 -12.69
CA LEU A 155 5.44 -15.13 -11.66
C LEU A 155 5.54 -14.29 -10.39
N ASN A 156 6.75 -13.90 -9.97
CA ASN A 156 6.94 -12.99 -8.84
C ASN A 156 6.33 -11.62 -9.11
N ASP A 157 6.45 -11.07 -10.31
CA ASP A 157 5.83 -9.81 -10.68
C ASP A 157 4.30 -9.88 -10.65
N ILE A 158 3.72 -10.97 -11.12
CA ILE A 158 2.26 -11.20 -11.06
C ILE A 158 1.80 -11.25 -9.60
N GLN A 159 2.51 -11.99 -8.75
CA GLN A 159 2.20 -12.09 -7.32
C GLN A 159 2.24 -10.71 -6.64
N LYS A 160 3.25 -9.90 -6.92
CA LYS A 160 3.36 -8.54 -6.39
C LYS A 160 2.21 -7.65 -6.86
N ARG A 161 1.86 -7.70 -8.14
CA ARG A 161 0.74 -6.92 -8.69
C ARG A 161 -0.58 -7.29 -8.05
N GLU A 162 -0.85 -8.58 -7.85
CA GLU A 162 -2.07 -9.05 -7.18
C GLU A 162 -2.12 -8.58 -5.72
N ALA A 163 -1.01 -8.66 -5.00
CA ALA A 163 -0.92 -8.17 -3.62
C ALA A 163 -1.16 -6.65 -3.53
N HIS A 164 -0.56 -5.87 -4.42
CA HIS A 164 -0.77 -4.42 -4.48
C HIS A 164 -2.21 -4.04 -4.85
N ALA A 165 -2.82 -4.77 -5.80
CA ALA A 165 -4.21 -4.55 -6.18
C ALA A 165 -5.17 -4.85 -5.01
N LYS A 166 -4.93 -5.92 -4.28
CA LYS A 166 -5.70 -6.28 -3.08
C LYS A 166 -5.58 -5.21 -1.99
N GLU A 167 -4.36 -4.77 -1.71
CA GLU A 167 -4.11 -3.70 -0.72
C GLU A 167 -4.79 -2.39 -1.11
N ALA A 168 -4.71 -2.00 -2.39
CA ALA A 168 -5.37 -0.80 -2.89
C ALA A 168 -6.90 -0.88 -2.76
N ALA A 169 -7.49 -2.04 -3.03
CA ALA A 169 -8.93 -2.27 -2.88
C ALA A 169 -9.36 -2.20 -1.41
N GLU A 170 -8.60 -2.80 -0.51
CA GLU A 170 -8.85 -2.72 0.94
C GLU A 170 -8.78 -1.27 1.44
N ARG A 171 -7.75 -0.53 1.03
CA ARG A 171 -7.59 0.89 1.37
C ARG A 171 -8.78 1.71 0.89
N LYS A 172 -9.19 1.55 -0.36
CA LYS A 172 -10.33 2.25 -0.93
C LYS A 172 -11.63 1.96 -0.17
N SER A 173 -11.84 0.72 0.24
CA SER A 173 -12.98 0.33 1.06
C SER A 173 -12.99 1.02 2.42
N LEU A 174 -11.83 1.20 3.05
CA LEU A 174 -11.70 1.81 4.37
C LEU A 174 -11.92 3.33 4.36
N ILE A 175 -11.49 4.04 3.32
CA ILE A 175 -11.56 5.50 3.25
C ILE A 175 -12.85 6.04 2.64
N GLY A 176 -13.64 5.20 1.95
CA GLY A 176 -14.85 5.64 1.26
C GLY A 176 -14.59 6.66 0.15
N SER A 177 -15.50 7.60 -0.05
CA SER A 177 -15.37 8.65 -1.08
C SER A 177 -14.45 9.80 -0.70
N GLY A 178 -14.11 9.94 0.58
CA GLY A 178 -13.37 11.07 1.11
C GLY A 178 -14.21 12.36 1.22
N ASP A 179 -15.51 12.30 0.95
CA ASP A 179 -16.41 13.43 1.15
C ASP A 179 -16.56 13.72 2.64
N ARG A 180 -16.54 15.00 2.99
CA ARG A 180 -16.76 15.43 4.39
C ARG A 180 -18.15 15.12 4.94
N SER A 181 -19.10 14.73 4.09
CA SER A 181 -20.39 14.18 4.54
C SER A 181 -20.28 12.74 5.07
N GLU A 182 -19.28 11.99 4.62
CA GLU A 182 -18.97 10.62 5.06
C GLU A 182 -17.99 10.63 6.24
N ARG A 183 -18.27 11.40 7.24
CA ARG A 183 -17.39 11.51 8.40
C ARG A 183 -17.70 10.49 9.48
N ILE A 184 -16.65 9.95 10.09
CA ILE A 184 -16.76 9.15 11.31
C ILE A 184 -16.57 10.00 12.55
N ARG A 185 -15.77 11.07 12.44
CA ARG A 185 -15.41 11.94 13.57
C ARG A 185 -15.32 13.40 13.13
N THR A 186 -15.71 14.30 14.01
CA THR A 186 -15.56 15.75 13.79
C THR A 186 -14.73 16.36 14.92
N TYR A 187 -13.77 17.18 14.53
CA TYR A 187 -12.90 17.94 15.42
C TYR A 187 -13.28 19.41 15.29
N ASN A 188 -13.94 19.95 16.31
CA ASN A 188 -14.41 21.33 16.34
C ASN A 188 -13.51 22.17 17.25
N TYR A 189 -12.59 22.92 16.65
CA TYR A 189 -11.63 23.74 17.39
C TYR A 189 -12.26 24.92 18.11
N PRO A 190 -13.18 25.72 17.49
CA PRO A 190 -13.81 26.83 18.18
C PRO A 190 -14.57 26.42 19.45
N GLN A 191 -15.13 25.23 19.50
CA GLN A 191 -15.87 24.72 20.65
C GLN A 191 -15.06 23.75 21.50
N GLY A 192 -13.82 23.46 21.12
CA GLY A 192 -12.93 22.55 21.86
C GLY A 192 -13.47 21.13 22.03
N ARG A 193 -14.25 20.64 21.06
CA ARG A 193 -14.93 19.33 21.15
C ARG A 193 -14.54 18.39 20.03
N VAL A 194 -14.58 17.11 20.36
CA VAL A 194 -14.47 15.99 19.42
C VAL A 194 -15.72 15.15 19.49
N THR A 195 -16.33 14.87 18.36
CA THR A 195 -17.54 14.04 18.27
C THR A 195 -17.26 12.82 17.40
N ASP A 196 -17.50 11.64 17.95
CA ASP A 196 -17.54 10.40 17.17
C ASP A 196 -19.01 10.14 16.77
N HIS A 197 -19.28 10.27 15.48
CA HIS A 197 -20.64 10.16 14.95
C HIS A 197 -21.18 8.74 14.91
N ARG A 198 -20.32 7.75 15.00
CA ARG A 198 -20.73 6.34 14.98
C ARG A 198 -21.38 5.90 16.28
N ILE A 199 -20.98 6.49 17.39
CA ILE A 199 -21.48 6.16 18.73
C ILE A 199 -22.12 7.36 19.44
N ASN A 200 -22.26 8.50 18.75
CA ASN A 200 -22.78 9.76 19.28
C ASN A 200 -22.08 10.22 20.57
N LEU A 201 -20.77 10.00 20.65
CA LEU A 201 -19.94 10.44 21.76
C LEU A 201 -19.34 11.81 21.47
N THR A 202 -19.55 12.76 22.39
CA THR A 202 -18.92 14.07 22.33
C THR A 202 -18.05 14.28 23.56
N LEU A 203 -16.78 14.65 23.34
CA LEU A 203 -15.85 14.98 24.40
C LEU A 203 -15.41 16.45 24.24
N HIS A 204 -15.48 17.21 25.33
CA HIS A 204 -15.05 18.61 25.39
C HIS A 204 -13.60 18.75 25.82
N LYS A 205 -12.70 17.94 25.23
CA LYS A 205 -11.28 17.94 25.52
C LYS A 205 -10.43 17.75 24.27
N LEU A 206 -10.74 18.55 23.24
CA LEU A 206 -10.06 18.47 21.95
C LEU A 206 -8.54 18.56 22.08
N ASP A 207 -8.02 19.47 22.88
CA ASP A 207 -6.57 19.66 23.01
C ASP A 207 -5.87 18.41 23.57
N PHE A 208 -6.50 17.73 24.51
CA PHE A 208 -5.98 16.49 25.08
C PHE A 208 -6.01 15.38 24.04
N VAL A 209 -7.09 15.24 23.28
CA VAL A 209 -7.21 14.24 22.22
C VAL A 209 -6.15 14.47 21.14
N MET A 210 -5.96 15.72 20.71
CA MET A 210 -4.92 16.05 19.71
C MET A 210 -3.51 15.84 20.22
N ASP A 211 -3.33 15.79 21.53
CA ASP A 211 -2.05 15.46 22.17
C ASP A 211 -1.87 13.96 22.50
N GLY A 212 -2.77 13.14 22.00
CA GLY A 212 -2.68 11.68 22.04
C GLY A 212 -3.46 11.01 23.18
N ASP A 213 -4.45 11.65 23.78
CA ASP A 213 -5.30 11.06 24.83
C ASP A 213 -6.37 10.11 24.26
#